data_33fd501e4086ec838bcd77f69b438889
#
_entry.id   33fd501e4086ec838bcd77f69b438889
#
_cell.length_a   1.000
_cell.length_b   1.000
_cell.length_c   1.000
_cell.angle_alpha   90.00
_cell.angle_beta   90.00
_cell.angle_gamma   90.00
#
_symmetry.space_group_name_H-M   'P 1'
#
loop_
_entity.id
_entity.type
_entity.pdbx_description
1 polymer ?
#
loop_
_entity_poly.entity_id
_entity_poly.type
_entity_poly.pdbx_seq_one_letter_code
_entity_poly.pdbx_strand_id
1 'polypeptide(L)'
;ASKEDGEKLSAYAAAYTEALRKEYTGSDEGITVTVEEEGQGTEPVLHPVSQEKALFFLLNYPNGIQKMCGFIDGLVETSCNVGITKLTPAVLSCSASVRSSVGTAKKALADKIGYLTEFLGGTFTIEGEYPAWEFKQDSKLRQVLVDVYEEMYQKEPVVNVIHAGLECGLFYEKIAGLDCVSIGPDMQDIHTSEEKLSISSVERVWNYLLEVLKRIKE
;
A
#
# COMPACT_ATOMS: atom_id res chain seq x y z
N ALA A 1 7.85 31.43 -18.36
CA ALA A 1 6.99 32.23 -17.50
C ALA A 1 7.52 33.66 -17.47
N SER A 2 6.65 34.67 -17.39
CA SER A 2 7.03 36.05 -17.18
C SER A 2 7.41 36.28 -15.69
N LYS A 3 8.11 37.42 -15.41
CA LYS A 3 8.40 37.79 -14.03
C LYS A 3 7.10 37.94 -13.20
N GLU A 4 6.05 38.48 -13.78
CA GLU A 4 4.73 38.60 -13.17
C GLU A 4 4.12 37.23 -12.83
N ASP A 5 4.27 36.23 -13.69
CA ASP A 5 3.81 34.85 -13.42
C ASP A 5 4.60 34.22 -12.26
N GLY A 6 5.92 34.49 -12.17
CA GLY A 6 6.76 34.05 -11.06
C GLY A 6 6.32 34.64 -9.71
N GLU A 7 6.01 35.94 -9.69
CA GLU A 7 5.48 36.62 -8.48
C GLU A 7 4.13 36.05 -8.05
N LYS A 8 3.22 35.80 -9.01
CA LYS A 8 1.92 35.15 -8.74
C LYS A 8 2.09 33.73 -8.19
N LEU A 9 3.00 32.95 -8.76
CA LEU A 9 3.28 31.59 -8.32
C LEU A 9 3.86 31.58 -6.89
N SER A 10 4.79 32.48 -6.59
CA SER A 10 5.35 32.62 -5.23
C SER A 10 4.29 33.02 -4.19
N ALA A 11 3.40 33.94 -4.53
CA ALA A 11 2.28 34.33 -3.66
C ALA A 11 1.31 33.14 -3.43
N TYR A 12 1.02 32.37 -4.49
CA TYR A 12 0.21 31.17 -4.39
C TYR A 12 0.87 30.09 -3.50
N ALA A 13 2.17 29.83 -3.67
CA ALA A 13 2.93 28.86 -2.88
C ALA A 13 2.93 29.20 -1.40
N ALA A 14 3.08 30.50 -1.07
CA ALA A 14 2.99 30.96 0.32
C ALA A 14 1.60 30.72 0.93
N ALA A 15 0.54 31.11 0.21
CA ALA A 15 -0.84 30.88 0.67
C ALA A 15 -1.16 29.38 0.77
N TYR A 16 -0.66 28.57 -0.15
CA TYR A 16 -0.85 27.12 -0.13
C TYR A 16 -0.10 26.45 1.03
N THR A 17 1.11 26.92 1.36
CA THR A 17 1.85 26.49 2.56
C THR A 17 1.02 26.67 3.82
N GLU A 18 0.41 27.83 4.00
CA GLU A 18 -0.44 28.11 5.16
C GLU A 18 -1.69 27.22 5.19
N ALA A 19 -2.31 26.96 4.04
CA ALA A 19 -3.44 26.04 3.94
C ALA A 19 -3.06 24.62 4.33
N LEU A 20 -1.92 24.10 3.81
CA LEU A 20 -1.42 22.77 4.13
C LEU A 20 -1.07 22.61 5.61
N ARG A 21 -0.37 23.58 6.21
CA ARG A 21 -0.05 23.55 7.64
C ARG A 21 -1.29 23.47 8.52
N LYS A 22 -2.35 24.18 8.13
CA LYS A 22 -3.63 24.13 8.83
C LYS A 22 -4.31 22.77 8.67
N GLU A 23 -4.29 22.21 7.46
CA GLU A 23 -4.90 20.92 7.16
C GLU A 23 -4.20 19.77 7.90
N TYR A 24 -2.85 19.82 7.95
CA TYR A 24 -2.01 18.79 8.56
C TYR A 24 -1.56 19.13 9.99
N THR A 25 -2.30 19.98 10.70
CA THR A 25 -2.01 20.30 12.09
C THR A 25 -1.94 19.04 12.96
N GLY A 26 -0.84 18.89 13.71
CA GLY A 26 -0.61 17.73 14.59
C GLY A 26 -0.07 16.46 13.91
N SER A 27 -0.04 16.43 12.58
CA SER A 27 0.53 15.30 11.82
C SER A 27 1.80 15.69 11.05
N ASP A 28 1.83 16.84 10.39
CA ASP A 28 2.98 17.35 9.64
C ASP A 28 2.99 18.89 9.57
N GLU A 29 3.51 19.51 10.60
CA GLU A 29 3.58 20.98 10.69
C GLU A 29 4.76 21.58 9.92
N GLY A 30 5.68 20.73 9.44
CA GLY A 30 6.88 21.14 8.71
C GLY A 30 6.68 21.40 7.22
N ILE A 31 5.48 21.20 6.69
CA ILE A 31 5.20 21.37 5.26
C ILE A 31 5.49 22.80 4.79
N THR A 32 6.28 22.91 3.72
CA THR A 32 6.55 24.16 3.03
C THR A 32 6.50 23.94 1.52
N VAL A 33 5.96 24.93 0.80
CA VAL A 33 6.00 25.01 -0.66
C VAL A 33 6.78 26.26 -1.04
N THR A 34 7.89 26.09 -1.73
CA THR A 34 8.78 27.19 -2.16
C THR A 34 8.82 27.30 -3.68
N VAL A 35 9.04 28.49 -4.17
CA VAL A 35 9.29 28.79 -5.58
C VAL A 35 10.67 29.42 -5.67
N GLU A 36 11.55 28.80 -6.44
CA GLU A 36 12.91 29.27 -6.67
C GLU A 36 13.04 29.74 -8.12
N GLU A 37 13.68 30.88 -8.32
CA GLU A 37 13.99 31.41 -9.65
C GLU A 37 15.38 30.92 -10.06
N GLU A 38 15.44 30.05 -11.07
CA GLU A 38 16.70 29.50 -11.59
C GLU A 38 17.35 30.39 -12.68
N GLY A 39 16.73 31.53 -12.97
CA GLY A 39 17.20 32.46 -13.98
C GLY A 39 16.54 32.26 -15.34
N GLN A 40 17.17 32.87 -16.39
CA GLN A 40 16.68 32.72 -17.76
C GLN A 40 17.30 31.47 -18.41
N GLY A 41 16.47 30.56 -18.87
CA GLY A 41 16.85 29.34 -19.55
C GLY A 41 15.98 29.07 -20.77
N THR A 42 16.40 28.11 -21.59
CA THR A 42 15.63 27.57 -22.74
C THR A 42 15.28 26.11 -22.52
N GLU A 43 14.75 25.84 -21.33
CA GLU A 43 14.31 24.46 -21.00
C GLU A 43 13.10 24.06 -21.85
N PRO A 44 13.05 22.79 -22.31
CA PRO A 44 11.89 22.28 -23.02
C PRO A 44 10.67 22.25 -22.10
N VAL A 45 9.53 22.70 -22.59
CA VAL A 45 8.26 22.67 -21.90
C VAL A 45 7.33 21.67 -22.57
N LEU A 46 6.40 21.12 -21.81
CA LEU A 46 5.38 20.26 -22.36
C LEU A 46 4.49 21.03 -23.36
N HIS A 47 4.15 20.38 -24.47
CA HIS A 47 3.10 20.87 -25.34
C HIS A 47 1.79 21.02 -24.54
N PRO A 48 0.98 22.07 -24.74
CA PRO A 48 -0.24 22.31 -23.95
C PRO A 48 -1.14 21.08 -23.80
N VAL A 49 -1.42 20.36 -24.88
CA VAL A 49 -2.23 19.14 -24.84
C VAL A 49 -1.58 18.03 -24.01
N SER A 50 -0.26 17.89 -24.06
CA SER A 50 0.48 16.92 -23.24
C SER A 50 0.46 17.31 -21.77
N GLN A 51 0.56 18.60 -21.48
CA GLN A 51 0.44 19.13 -20.12
C GLN A 51 -0.95 18.87 -19.54
N GLU A 52 -2.01 19.15 -20.30
CA GLU A 52 -3.39 18.85 -19.87
C GLU A 52 -3.59 17.37 -19.56
N LYS A 53 -3.12 16.49 -20.45
CA LYS A 53 -3.18 15.03 -20.24
C LYS A 53 -2.39 14.60 -19.00
N ALA A 54 -1.18 15.14 -18.79
CA ALA A 54 -0.35 14.83 -17.64
C ALA A 54 -1.02 15.28 -16.32
N LEU A 55 -1.59 16.49 -16.29
CA LEU A 55 -2.31 17.00 -15.14
C LEU A 55 -3.59 16.19 -14.88
N PHE A 56 -4.36 15.89 -15.93
CA PHE A 56 -5.55 15.06 -15.79
C PHE A 56 -5.20 13.67 -15.24
N PHE A 57 -4.14 13.03 -15.75
CA PHE A 57 -3.66 11.75 -15.28
C PHE A 57 -3.30 11.78 -13.80
N LEU A 58 -2.44 12.72 -13.39
CA LEU A 58 -1.96 12.83 -12.01
C LEU A 58 -3.10 13.14 -11.02
N LEU A 59 -4.05 14.00 -11.41
CA LEU A 59 -5.18 14.37 -10.54
C LEU A 59 -6.22 13.24 -10.39
N ASN A 60 -6.32 12.36 -11.38
CA ASN A 60 -7.33 11.27 -11.38
C ASN A 60 -6.73 9.89 -11.09
N TYR A 61 -5.40 9.80 -10.99
CA TYR A 61 -4.74 8.55 -10.66
C TYR A 61 -5.10 8.13 -9.23
N PRO A 62 -5.58 6.90 -9.00
CA PRO A 62 -5.89 6.43 -7.66
C PRO A 62 -4.66 6.45 -6.76
N ASN A 63 -4.77 7.08 -5.59
CA ASN A 63 -3.72 7.07 -4.58
C ASN A 63 -4.32 6.98 -3.18
N GLY A 64 -3.61 6.35 -2.23
CA GLY A 64 -4.07 6.15 -0.87
C GLY A 64 -5.09 5.01 -0.72
N ILE A 65 -5.87 5.07 0.35
CA ILE A 65 -6.90 4.09 0.68
C ILE A 65 -8.05 4.21 -0.32
N GLN A 66 -8.39 3.10 -0.96
CA GLN A 66 -9.51 3.02 -1.91
C GLN A 66 -10.75 2.39 -1.27
N LYS A 67 -10.54 1.47 -0.31
CA LYS A 67 -11.63 0.81 0.39
C LYS A 67 -11.18 0.30 1.76
N MET A 68 -12.03 0.49 2.76
CA MET A 68 -11.89 -0.13 4.08
C MET A 68 -12.59 -1.47 4.13
N CYS A 69 -12.10 -2.38 4.96
CA CYS A 69 -12.77 -3.66 5.20
C CYS A 69 -14.12 -3.45 5.90
N GLY A 70 -15.17 -4.10 5.40
CA GLY A 70 -16.52 -3.93 5.93
C GLY A 70 -16.83 -4.74 7.20
N PHE A 71 -15.92 -5.63 7.64
CA PHE A 71 -16.17 -6.56 8.78
C PHE A 71 -15.00 -6.59 9.77
N ILE A 72 -13.89 -5.93 9.52
CA ILE A 72 -12.80 -5.72 10.47
C ILE A 72 -12.57 -4.21 10.57
N ASP A 73 -12.84 -3.66 11.73
CA ASP A 73 -12.70 -2.22 11.96
C ASP A 73 -11.24 -1.77 11.86
N GLY A 74 -11.02 -0.61 11.25
CA GLY A 74 -9.70 -0.03 11.06
C GLY A 74 -8.82 -0.72 9.99
N LEU A 75 -9.24 -1.85 9.40
CA LEU A 75 -8.46 -2.54 8.38
C LEU A 75 -8.68 -1.93 6.98
N VAL A 76 -7.58 -1.62 6.30
CA VAL A 76 -7.60 -1.26 4.87
C VAL A 76 -7.77 -2.52 4.03
N GLU A 77 -8.82 -2.58 3.21
CA GLU A 77 -9.04 -3.68 2.25
C GLU A 77 -8.24 -3.45 0.96
N THR A 78 -8.35 -2.26 0.37
CA THR A 78 -7.77 -1.95 -0.94
C THR A 78 -7.07 -0.59 -0.90
N SER A 79 -5.86 -0.52 -1.38
CA SER A 79 -5.09 0.72 -1.49
C SER A 79 -4.25 0.77 -2.76
N CYS A 80 -3.87 1.98 -3.15
CA CYS A 80 -2.90 2.25 -4.19
C CYS A 80 -1.87 3.26 -3.66
N ASN A 81 -0.60 2.99 -3.86
CA ASN A 81 0.48 3.91 -3.53
C ASN A 81 1.27 4.26 -4.78
N VAL A 82 1.23 5.52 -5.17
CA VAL A 82 2.05 6.07 -6.26
C VAL A 82 3.46 6.27 -5.73
N GLY A 83 4.34 5.30 -5.97
CA GLY A 83 5.70 5.29 -5.43
C GLY A 83 6.70 6.09 -6.25
N ILE A 84 6.59 6.04 -7.58
CA ILE A 84 7.54 6.69 -8.46
C ILE A 84 6.80 7.38 -9.59
N THR A 85 7.08 8.67 -9.78
CA THR A 85 6.63 9.44 -10.95
C THR A 85 7.84 10.08 -11.61
N LYS A 86 8.00 9.89 -12.90
CA LYS A 86 9.10 10.47 -13.69
C LYS A 86 8.55 11.16 -14.93
N LEU A 87 9.00 12.39 -15.14
CA LEU A 87 8.73 13.15 -16.35
C LEU A 87 10.03 13.31 -17.14
N THR A 88 9.99 12.92 -18.40
CA THR A 88 11.05 13.15 -19.37
C THR A 88 10.50 13.96 -20.55
N PRO A 89 11.32 14.48 -21.46
CA PRO A 89 10.81 15.17 -22.66
C PRO A 89 9.88 14.32 -23.54
N ALA A 90 9.95 13.00 -23.43
CA ALA A 90 9.17 12.07 -24.26
C ALA A 90 8.02 11.38 -23.50
N VAL A 91 8.17 11.14 -22.19
CA VAL A 91 7.27 10.27 -21.45
C VAL A 91 7.05 10.75 -20.01
N LEU A 92 5.80 10.79 -19.58
CA LEU A 92 5.41 10.74 -18.17
C LEU A 92 5.19 9.27 -17.78
N SER A 93 5.96 8.76 -16.84
CA SER A 93 5.79 7.41 -16.30
C SER A 93 5.41 7.47 -14.83
N CYS A 94 4.53 6.55 -14.42
CA CYS A 94 4.07 6.43 -13.05
C CYS A 94 4.10 4.95 -12.66
N SER A 95 4.77 4.62 -11.56
CA SER A 95 4.78 3.27 -10.99
C SER A 95 4.07 3.30 -9.65
N ALA A 96 3.09 2.43 -9.49
CA ALA A 96 2.27 2.35 -8.28
C ALA A 96 2.16 0.92 -7.77
N SER A 97 2.07 0.79 -6.45
CA SER A 97 1.78 -0.47 -5.77
C SER A 97 0.28 -0.55 -5.46
N VAL A 98 -0.41 -1.51 -6.06
CA VAL A 98 -1.82 -1.82 -5.79
C VAL A 98 -1.89 -3.00 -4.83
N ARG A 99 -2.57 -2.83 -3.71
CA ARG A 99 -2.77 -3.88 -2.71
C ARG A 99 -4.23 -4.08 -2.40
N SER A 100 -4.65 -5.31 -2.26
CA SER A 100 -5.98 -5.67 -1.76
C SER A 100 -5.98 -7.08 -1.19
N SER A 101 -6.69 -7.28 -0.10
CA SER A 101 -7.01 -8.61 0.41
C SER A 101 -8.09 -9.32 -0.42
N VAL A 102 -8.81 -8.60 -1.30
CA VAL A 102 -9.89 -9.11 -2.16
C VAL A 102 -9.46 -9.08 -3.61
N GLY A 103 -9.40 -10.27 -4.25
CA GLY A 103 -8.88 -10.41 -5.62
C GLY A 103 -9.65 -9.62 -6.67
N THR A 104 -10.97 -9.62 -6.59
CA THR A 104 -11.83 -8.84 -7.52
C THR A 104 -11.65 -7.34 -7.36
N ALA A 105 -11.47 -6.84 -6.15
CA ALA A 105 -11.23 -5.42 -5.87
C ALA A 105 -9.85 -4.98 -6.37
N LYS A 106 -8.82 -5.83 -6.17
CA LYS A 106 -7.47 -5.60 -6.72
C LYS A 106 -7.52 -5.47 -8.24
N LYS A 107 -8.17 -6.43 -8.90
CA LYS A 107 -8.32 -6.42 -10.35
C LYS A 107 -9.07 -5.18 -10.83
N ALA A 108 -10.20 -4.85 -10.23
CA ALA A 108 -11.00 -3.68 -10.62
C ALA A 108 -10.21 -2.37 -10.50
N LEU A 109 -9.35 -2.23 -9.48
CA LEU A 109 -8.50 -1.06 -9.33
C LEU A 109 -7.39 -1.03 -10.41
N ALA A 110 -6.77 -2.16 -10.70
CA ALA A 110 -5.79 -2.27 -11.79
C ALA A 110 -6.42 -1.96 -13.16
N ASP A 111 -7.61 -2.51 -13.44
CA ASP A 111 -8.36 -2.25 -14.67
C ASP A 111 -8.71 -0.74 -14.79
N LYS A 112 -9.09 -0.08 -13.70
CA LYS A 112 -9.36 1.36 -13.67
C LYS A 112 -8.11 2.17 -14.05
N ILE A 113 -6.96 1.82 -13.51
CA ILE A 113 -5.68 2.47 -13.82
C ILE A 113 -5.31 2.23 -15.29
N GLY A 114 -5.44 1.00 -15.76
CA GLY A 114 -5.19 0.64 -17.15
C GLY A 114 -6.07 1.43 -18.11
N TYR A 115 -7.38 1.46 -17.86
CA TYR A 115 -8.32 2.20 -18.69
C TYR A 115 -8.03 3.71 -18.72
N LEU A 116 -7.72 4.32 -17.57
CA LEU A 116 -7.32 5.72 -17.50
C LEU A 116 -6.06 6.00 -18.35
N THR A 117 -5.05 5.14 -18.23
CA THR A 117 -3.77 5.26 -18.94
C THR A 117 -3.98 5.14 -20.46
N GLU A 118 -4.67 4.10 -20.90
CA GLU A 118 -4.92 3.80 -22.30
C GLU A 118 -5.82 4.85 -22.96
N PHE A 119 -6.84 5.33 -22.24
CA PHE A 119 -7.73 6.40 -22.73
C PHE A 119 -6.95 7.69 -23.04
N LEU A 120 -5.90 7.98 -22.29
CA LEU A 120 -5.01 9.13 -22.53
C LEU A 120 -3.95 8.87 -23.63
N GLY A 121 -3.90 7.64 -24.14
CA GLY A 121 -2.96 7.20 -25.17
C GLY A 121 -1.65 6.68 -24.62
N GLY A 122 -1.60 6.30 -23.36
CA GLY A 122 -0.46 5.66 -22.70
C GLY A 122 -0.49 4.14 -22.81
N THR A 123 0.52 3.49 -22.20
CA THR A 123 0.66 2.04 -22.09
C THR A 123 0.63 1.66 -20.63
N PHE A 124 -0.12 0.60 -20.30
CA PHE A 124 -0.24 0.07 -18.95
C PHE A 124 0.33 -1.35 -18.90
N THR A 125 1.09 -1.64 -17.85
CA THR A 125 1.65 -2.97 -17.56
C THR A 125 1.45 -3.32 -16.10
N ILE A 126 1.31 -4.61 -15.80
CA ILE A 126 1.27 -5.14 -14.41
C ILE A 126 2.52 -5.99 -14.23
N GLU A 127 3.25 -5.75 -13.15
CA GLU A 127 4.44 -6.49 -12.77
C GLU A 127 4.38 -6.91 -11.30
N GLY A 128 4.99 -8.04 -10.95
CA GLY A 128 5.10 -8.50 -9.57
C GLY A 128 3.74 -8.81 -8.92
N GLU A 129 2.83 -9.40 -9.67
CA GLU A 129 1.49 -9.69 -9.17
C GLU A 129 1.51 -10.77 -8.09
N TYR A 130 0.85 -10.47 -6.95
CA TYR A 130 0.56 -11.42 -5.87
C TYR A 130 -0.93 -11.70 -5.82
N PRO A 131 -1.35 -12.96 -5.62
CA PRO A 131 -2.75 -13.28 -5.37
C PRO A 131 -3.22 -12.66 -4.05
N ALA A 132 -4.50 -12.32 -4.00
CA ALA A 132 -5.12 -11.88 -2.76
C ALA A 132 -5.27 -13.06 -1.79
N TRP A 133 -5.14 -12.78 -0.50
CA TRP A 133 -5.45 -13.74 0.56
C TRP A 133 -6.64 -13.22 1.36
N GLU A 134 -7.81 -13.72 0.99
CA GLU A 134 -9.07 -13.29 1.60
C GLU A 134 -9.23 -13.85 3.01
N PHE A 135 -9.76 -13.03 3.92
CA PHE A 135 -10.04 -13.46 5.28
C PHE A 135 -11.16 -14.51 5.29
N LYS A 136 -10.84 -15.72 5.71
CA LYS A 136 -11.81 -16.80 5.87
C LYS A 136 -12.51 -16.68 7.23
N GLN A 137 -13.79 -16.34 7.24
CA GLN A 137 -14.54 -16.17 8.48
C GLN A 137 -14.61 -17.47 9.30
N ASP A 138 -14.92 -18.59 8.67
CA ASP A 138 -15.05 -19.91 9.30
C ASP A 138 -13.75 -20.74 9.17
N SER A 139 -12.66 -20.26 9.75
CA SER A 139 -11.38 -20.97 9.76
C SER A 139 -11.29 -21.90 10.98
N LYS A 140 -11.33 -23.21 10.73
CA LYS A 140 -11.13 -24.22 11.76
C LYS A 140 -9.70 -24.24 12.29
N LEU A 141 -8.74 -24.03 11.39
CA LEU A 141 -7.33 -23.95 11.78
C LEU A 141 -7.08 -22.77 12.73
N ARG A 142 -7.64 -21.60 12.42
CA ARG A 142 -7.54 -20.43 13.30
C ARG A 142 -8.13 -20.71 14.67
N GLN A 143 -9.28 -21.38 14.75
CA GLN A 143 -9.88 -21.71 16.04
C GLN A 143 -8.96 -22.61 16.87
N VAL A 144 -8.38 -23.66 16.27
CA VAL A 144 -7.42 -24.53 16.97
C VAL A 144 -6.22 -23.73 17.47
N LEU A 145 -5.71 -22.82 16.66
CA LEU A 145 -4.59 -21.94 17.04
C LEU A 145 -4.95 -21.05 18.22
N VAL A 146 -6.13 -20.43 18.22
CA VAL A 146 -6.62 -19.59 19.32
C VAL A 146 -6.73 -20.41 20.60
N ASP A 147 -7.43 -21.55 20.56
CA ASP A 147 -7.65 -22.40 21.74
C ASP A 147 -6.33 -22.87 22.36
N VAL A 148 -5.38 -23.31 21.55
CA VAL A 148 -4.04 -23.73 22.03
C VAL A 148 -3.27 -22.56 22.63
N TYR A 149 -3.35 -21.37 22.02
CA TYR A 149 -2.66 -20.19 22.53
C TYR A 149 -3.21 -19.77 23.90
N GLU A 150 -4.53 -19.75 24.06
CA GLU A 150 -5.19 -19.42 25.33
C GLU A 150 -4.84 -20.42 26.43
N GLU A 151 -4.80 -21.70 26.11
CA GLU A 151 -4.41 -22.74 27.09
C GLU A 151 -2.95 -22.61 27.51
N MET A 152 -2.03 -22.37 26.57
CA MET A 152 -0.59 -22.28 26.85
C MET A 152 -0.20 -21.00 27.60
N TYR A 153 -0.81 -19.87 27.21
CA TYR A 153 -0.35 -18.57 27.66
C TYR A 153 -1.35 -17.83 28.54
N GLN A 154 -2.54 -18.37 28.77
CA GLN A 154 -3.62 -17.76 29.56
C GLN A 154 -3.93 -16.33 29.09
N LYS A 155 -3.88 -16.12 27.78
CA LYS A 155 -4.12 -14.85 27.09
C LYS A 155 -4.81 -15.10 25.77
N GLU A 156 -5.71 -14.23 25.38
CA GLU A 156 -6.30 -14.22 24.05
C GLU A 156 -5.25 -13.76 23.02
N PRO A 157 -5.06 -14.51 21.91
CA PRO A 157 -4.16 -14.07 20.86
C PRO A 157 -4.79 -12.94 20.04
N VAL A 158 -3.96 -12.03 19.55
CA VAL A 158 -4.41 -11.03 18.58
C VAL A 158 -4.52 -11.68 17.21
N VAL A 159 -5.75 -11.85 16.72
CA VAL A 159 -6.00 -12.25 15.33
C VAL A 159 -5.99 -11.02 14.48
N ASN A 160 -4.96 -10.88 13.65
CA ASN A 160 -4.78 -9.73 12.81
C ASN A 160 -4.84 -10.09 11.33
N VAL A 161 -5.20 -9.12 10.49
CA VAL A 161 -5.12 -9.21 9.03
C VAL A 161 -4.19 -8.11 8.57
N ILE A 162 -3.23 -8.46 7.73
CA ILE A 162 -2.27 -7.48 7.23
C ILE A 162 -2.56 -7.11 5.78
N HIS A 163 -2.31 -5.87 5.46
CA HIS A 163 -2.45 -5.32 4.11
C HIS A 163 -1.15 -5.52 3.31
N ALA A 164 -0.72 -6.79 3.19
CA ALA A 164 0.51 -7.16 2.50
C ALA A 164 0.33 -8.49 1.74
N GLY A 165 1.15 -8.72 0.71
CA GLY A 165 1.26 -10.03 0.07
C GLY A 165 2.04 -10.99 0.97
N LEU A 166 1.47 -12.16 1.23
CA LEU A 166 2.12 -13.27 1.93
C LEU A 166 2.08 -14.53 1.08
N GLU A 167 2.98 -15.46 1.37
CA GLU A 167 3.04 -16.80 0.76
C GLU A 167 1.71 -17.56 0.92
N CYS A 168 0.98 -17.29 1.98
CA CYS A 168 -0.36 -17.85 2.21
C CYS A 168 -1.32 -17.55 1.06
N GLY A 169 -1.24 -16.37 0.43
CA GLY A 169 -2.02 -16.03 -0.75
C GLY A 169 -1.71 -16.92 -1.95
N LEU A 170 -0.43 -17.25 -2.16
CA LEU A 170 0.01 -18.15 -3.23
C LEU A 170 -0.52 -19.57 -3.03
N PHE A 171 -0.48 -20.07 -1.79
CA PHE A 171 -1.03 -21.38 -1.46
C PHE A 171 -2.55 -21.42 -1.58
N TYR A 172 -3.21 -20.38 -1.09
CA TYR A 172 -4.68 -20.24 -1.13
C TYR A 172 -5.22 -20.24 -2.57
N GLU A 173 -4.52 -19.56 -3.49
CA GLU A 173 -4.89 -19.55 -4.91
C GLU A 173 -4.74 -20.93 -5.57
N LYS A 174 -3.68 -21.67 -5.20
CA LYS A 174 -3.34 -22.96 -5.86
C LYS A 174 -4.08 -24.14 -5.26
N ILE A 175 -4.49 -24.06 -4.01
CA ILE A 175 -5.11 -25.17 -3.27
C ILE A 175 -6.53 -24.77 -2.89
N ALA A 176 -7.50 -25.26 -3.67
CA ALA A 176 -8.90 -24.94 -3.45
C ALA A 176 -9.36 -25.35 -2.05
N GLY A 177 -9.98 -24.44 -1.32
CA GLY A 177 -10.51 -24.67 0.02
C GLY A 177 -9.47 -24.69 1.15
N LEU A 178 -8.21 -24.36 0.87
CA LEU A 178 -7.15 -24.28 1.88
C LEU A 178 -7.59 -23.39 3.05
N ASP A 179 -7.37 -23.88 4.26
CA ASP A 179 -7.43 -23.09 5.48
C ASP A 179 -6.01 -22.78 5.92
N CYS A 180 -5.66 -21.50 5.94
CA CYS A 180 -4.28 -21.06 6.10
C CYS A 180 -4.19 -19.91 7.09
N VAL A 181 -3.22 -20.01 8.01
CA VAL A 181 -2.92 -19.00 9.03
C VAL A 181 -1.41 -18.76 9.02
N SER A 182 -1.00 -17.51 9.10
CA SER A 182 0.40 -17.12 9.26
C SER A 182 0.72 -16.87 10.73
N ILE A 183 1.77 -17.49 11.23
CA ILE A 183 2.34 -17.26 12.56
C ILE A 183 3.85 -17.10 12.43
N GLY A 184 4.47 -16.39 13.37
CA GLY A 184 5.91 -16.22 13.34
C GLY A 184 6.47 -15.65 14.64
N PRO A 185 7.79 -15.71 14.83
CA PRO A 185 8.48 -15.09 15.97
C PRO A 185 8.49 -13.55 15.87
N ASP A 186 8.82 -12.91 16.99
CA ASP A 186 8.95 -11.46 17.07
C ASP A 186 10.16 -10.98 16.28
N MET A 187 9.93 -10.11 15.32
CA MET A 187 10.95 -9.49 14.46
C MET A 187 10.88 -7.97 14.55
N GLN A 188 12.01 -7.32 14.40
CA GLN A 188 12.15 -5.86 14.35
C GLN A 188 12.92 -5.46 13.11
N ASP A 189 12.71 -4.25 12.64
CA ASP A 189 13.40 -3.62 11.50
C ASP A 189 13.39 -4.49 10.24
N ILE A 190 12.26 -5.19 9.99
CA ILE A 190 12.08 -6.13 8.87
C ILE A 190 12.36 -5.43 7.54
N HIS A 191 13.10 -6.11 6.64
CA HIS A 191 13.53 -5.60 5.33
C HIS A 191 14.58 -4.48 5.40
N THR A 192 15.33 -4.40 6.49
CA THR A 192 16.46 -3.48 6.62
C THR A 192 17.75 -4.23 6.96
N SER A 193 18.91 -3.55 6.88
CA SER A 193 20.20 -4.08 7.35
C SER A 193 20.28 -4.30 8.87
N GLU A 194 19.33 -3.74 9.61
CA GLU A 194 19.25 -3.82 11.07
C GLU A 194 18.21 -4.84 11.55
N GLU A 195 17.72 -5.69 10.64
CA GLU A 195 16.71 -6.73 10.95
C GLU A 195 17.17 -7.62 12.11
N LYS A 196 16.29 -7.82 13.07
CA LYS A 196 16.53 -8.58 14.29
C LYS A 196 15.41 -9.59 14.53
N LEU A 197 15.79 -10.75 15.05
CA LEU A 197 14.90 -11.82 15.46
C LEU A 197 15.06 -12.09 16.96
N SER A 198 13.96 -12.17 17.70
CA SER A 198 13.97 -12.55 19.10
C SER A 198 14.14 -14.06 19.26
N ILE A 199 15.29 -14.52 19.74
CA ILE A 199 15.60 -15.95 19.93
C ILE A 199 14.59 -16.62 20.86
N SER A 200 14.21 -15.97 21.97
CA SER A 200 13.22 -16.50 22.91
C SER A 200 11.83 -16.63 22.31
N SER A 201 11.47 -15.77 21.34
CA SER A 201 10.20 -15.89 20.65
C SER A 201 10.17 -17.05 19.66
N VAL A 202 11.30 -17.39 19.06
CA VAL A 202 11.41 -18.60 18.20
C VAL A 202 11.09 -19.85 19.00
N GLU A 203 11.63 -19.99 20.21
CA GLU A 203 11.35 -21.12 21.10
C GLU A 203 9.86 -21.18 21.48
N ARG A 204 9.26 -20.03 21.80
CA ARG A 204 7.83 -19.97 22.12
C ARG A 204 6.96 -20.39 20.92
N VAL A 205 7.25 -19.86 19.73
CA VAL A 205 6.51 -20.21 18.50
C VAL A 205 6.69 -21.67 18.14
N TRP A 206 7.91 -22.22 18.31
CA TRP A 206 8.17 -23.64 18.08
C TRP A 206 7.32 -24.53 19.01
N ASN A 207 7.34 -24.28 20.31
CA ASN A 207 6.54 -25.03 21.28
C ASN A 207 5.04 -24.91 21.02
N TYR A 208 4.58 -23.70 20.67
CA TYR A 208 3.20 -23.45 20.27
C TYR A 208 2.81 -24.25 19.02
N LEU A 209 3.64 -24.25 17.98
CA LEU A 209 3.40 -25.04 16.77
C LEU A 209 3.31 -26.54 17.05
N LEU A 210 4.16 -27.08 17.93
CA LEU A 210 4.09 -28.48 18.33
C LEU A 210 2.77 -28.84 19.02
N GLU A 211 2.24 -27.98 19.90
CA GLU A 211 0.95 -28.21 20.54
C GLU A 211 -0.21 -28.10 19.55
N VAL A 212 -0.16 -27.15 18.62
CA VAL A 212 -1.16 -27.04 17.55
C VAL A 212 -1.18 -28.31 16.70
N LEU A 213 -0.02 -28.82 16.29
CA LEU A 213 0.09 -30.03 15.46
C LEU A 213 -0.45 -31.28 16.18
N LYS A 214 -0.33 -31.37 17.50
CA LYS A 214 -0.93 -32.47 18.29
C LYS A 214 -2.47 -32.42 18.29
N ARG A 215 -3.05 -31.24 18.09
CA ARG A 215 -4.50 -31.03 18.10
C ARG A 215 -5.16 -31.17 16.74
N ILE A 216 -4.42 -30.94 15.67
CA ILE A 216 -4.94 -31.13 14.30
C ILE A 216 -5.07 -32.64 14.11
N LYS A 217 -6.30 -33.12 14.15
CA LYS A 217 -6.65 -34.50 13.79
C LYS A 217 -7.15 -34.49 12.35
N GLU A 218 -6.79 -35.53 11.60
CA GLU A 218 -7.30 -35.79 10.26
C GLU A 218 -8.83 -35.89 10.22
#